data_879c7d9d401878bbb6c827ffb9b013bf
#
_entry.id   879c7d9d401878bbb6c827ffb9b013bf
#
_cell.length_a   1.000
_cell.length_b   1.000
_cell.length_c   1.000
_cell.angle_alpha   90.00
_cell.angle_beta   90.00
_cell.angle_gamma   90.00
#
_symmetry.space_group_name_H-M   'P 1'
#
loop_
_entity.id
_entity.type
_entity.pdbx_description
1 polymer ?
#
loop_
_entity_poly.entity_id
_entity_poly.type
_entity_poly.pdbx_seq_one_letter_code
_entity_poly.pdbx_strand_id
1 'polypeptide(L)'
;VRWLRRIGLVVAFLLVVGVAASWNGLTGGDEEDEPVPTTTTAPPGHVAAPVAGGTEDPRIACARELPPRQQVGQLLAVAVNGQAPDLEATRIAQLGIGTVFLQSLSPDRPIQRIQALKDASAIPPLVAVDEEGGAVQDLRAVLGPFPSQERMAATTDAAGARAQVLTHAQSMATLGIDVAFAPVVDVLPEDGRDPLGDDRIFSSDPAVVTDFGQAYVDAFNQAGILPTLKHFPGHGSTTGDSHVGVVSAPPLPQLRERDLVPYDTLLDSDVAVMVGHMVVPDVTIFGPSSLSSGIIQDLLRDEYGFDGLIFTDSLSMGGVTGQGPPEELAFQALRAGADVALYATLPDPGPVLDRLVLALRNGRLDADQVATSVVRVLDVKGIDPCNL
;
A
#
# COMPACT_ATOMS: atom_id res chain seq x y z
N VAL A 1 48.23 17.38 -22.14
CA VAL A 1 49.35 16.89 -21.34
C VAL A 1 48.84 15.76 -20.47
N ARG A 2 49.02 14.60 -20.97
CA ARG A 2 49.49 13.30 -20.46
C ARG A 2 49.56 13.13 -18.93
N TRP A 3 48.88 12.09 -18.40
CA TRP A 3 49.57 10.93 -17.81
C TRP A 3 48.65 9.71 -17.71
N LEU A 4 49.16 8.58 -18.20
CA LEU A 4 48.63 7.23 -18.31
C LEU A 4 49.15 6.36 -17.14
N ARG A 5 48.36 5.30 -16.80
CA ARG A 5 48.73 3.96 -16.27
C ARG A 5 48.87 3.78 -14.76
N ARG A 6 48.05 2.88 -14.20
CA ARG A 6 48.55 1.52 -13.88
C ARG A 6 47.41 0.57 -13.53
N ILE A 7 47.36 -0.51 -14.28
CA ILE A 7 46.60 -1.76 -14.05
C ILE A 7 47.35 -2.52 -12.96
N GLY A 8 46.62 -3.06 -11.99
CA GLY A 8 47.12 -4.03 -11.01
C GLY A 8 46.14 -5.19 -10.85
N LEU A 9 46.41 -6.26 -11.54
CA LEU A 9 45.75 -7.59 -11.41
C LEU A 9 46.29 -8.24 -10.14
N VAL A 10 45.42 -8.71 -9.22
CA VAL A 10 45.82 -9.65 -8.16
C VAL A 10 44.88 -10.86 -8.22
N VAL A 11 45.48 -11.96 -8.65
CA VAL A 11 44.94 -13.33 -8.53
C VAL A 11 45.40 -13.87 -7.17
N ALA A 12 44.46 -14.38 -6.39
CA ALA A 12 44.82 -15.15 -5.17
C ALA A 12 43.92 -16.37 -4.98
N PHE A 13 44.52 -17.43 -5.08
CA PHE A 13 44.44 -18.83 -4.72
C PHE A 13 43.35 -19.27 -3.73
N LEU A 14 42.62 -20.30 -4.15
CA LEU A 14 41.89 -21.26 -3.34
C LEU A 14 42.83 -22.13 -2.48
N LEU A 15 42.52 -22.26 -1.21
CA LEU A 15 43.03 -23.33 -0.34
C LEU A 15 41.81 -24.03 0.29
N VAL A 16 41.59 -25.28 -0.15
CA VAL A 16 40.68 -26.25 0.45
C VAL A 16 41.45 -26.97 1.52
N VAL A 17 40.99 -26.94 2.78
CA VAL A 17 41.44 -27.82 3.85
C VAL A 17 40.24 -28.64 4.32
N GLY A 18 40.23 -29.91 3.97
CA GLY A 18 39.34 -30.91 4.53
C GLY A 18 39.87 -31.42 5.87
N VAL A 19 39.00 -31.53 6.85
CA VAL A 19 39.27 -32.28 8.09
C VAL A 19 38.18 -33.33 8.26
N ALA A 20 38.59 -34.59 8.18
CA ALA A 20 37.78 -35.73 8.54
C ALA A 20 37.79 -35.89 10.08
N ALA A 21 36.63 -36.07 10.68
CA ALA A 21 36.51 -36.41 12.08
C ALA A 21 35.98 -37.83 12.22
N SER A 22 36.75 -38.63 12.91
CA SER A 22 36.50 -40.01 13.28
C SER A 22 35.50 -40.16 14.43
N TRP A 23 34.65 -41.16 14.27
CA TRP A 23 33.68 -41.64 15.24
C TRP A 23 34.39 -42.50 16.33
N ASN A 24 34.03 -42.31 17.59
CA ASN A 24 34.11 -43.36 18.61
C ASN A 24 33.01 -43.14 19.65
N GLY A 25 32.19 -44.16 19.84
CA GLY A 25 31.14 -44.22 20.81
C GLY A 25 31.65 -44.63 22.21
N LEU A 26 30.74 -44.48 23.19
CA LEU A 26 30.62 -45.36 24.36
C LEU A 26 29.37 -44.96 25.21
N THR A 27 28.41 -45.83 25.27
CA THR A 27 27.64 -46.40 26.39
C THR A 27 27.06 -45.54 27.50
N GLY A 28 25.73 -45.54 27.62
CA GLY A 28 24.97 -46.02 28.78
C GLY A 28 24.76 -45.03 29.96
N GLY A 29 23.52 -44.71 30.23
CA GLY A 29 23.06 -44.13 31.48
C GLY A 29 21.57 -43.80 31.38
N ASP A 30 20.73 -44.65 31.96
CA ASP A 30 19.31 -44.42 32.15
C ASP A 30 19.09 -43.27 33.13
N GLU A 31 18.38 -42.23 32.73
CA GLU A 31 17.75 -41.27 33.64
C GLU A 31 16.34 -41.04 33.19
N GLU A 32 15.41 -41.15 34.14
CA GLU A 32 13.98 -41.17 34.01
C GLU A 32 13.43 -39.82 33.46
N ASP A 33 12.58 -39.89 32.43
CA ASP A 33 11.78 -38.80 31.89
C ASP A 33 10.70 -38.37 32.90
N GLU A 34 10.85 -37.20 33.52
CA GLU A 34 9.73 -36.45 34.08
C GLU A 34 9.08 -35.59 32.98
N PRO A 35 7.75 -35.60 32.82
CA PRO A 35 7.09 -34.78 31.82
C PRO A 35 7.01 -33.31 32.24
N VAL A 36 7.69 -32.44 31.51
CA VAL A 36 7.52 -30.99 31.59
C VAL A 36 6.12 -30.60 31.08
N PRO A 37 5.31 -29.84 31.83
CA PRO A 37 4.02 -29.40 31.38
C PRO A 37 4.20 -28.29 30.32
N THR A 38 3.99 -28.61 29.06
CA THR A 38 3.82 -27.64 27.98
C THR A 38 2.44 -26.98 28.08
N THR A 39 2.38 -25.83 28.74
CA THR A 39 1.29 -24.88 28.54
C THR A 39 1.72 -23.84 27.54
N THR A 40 1.59 -24.16 26.26
CA THR A 40 1.63 -23.17 25.20
C THR A 40 0.21 -22.59 25.10
N THR A 41 -0.04 -21.48 25.76
CA THR A 41 -1.19 -20.63 25.44
C THR A 41 -0.81 -19.86 24.17
N ALA A 42 -1.35 -20.32 23.04
CA ALA A 42 -1.40 -19.51 21.83
C ALA A 42 -2.20 -18.22 22.13
N PRO A 43 -1.80 -17.06 21.56
CA PRO A 43 -2.64 -15.87 21.63
C PRO A 43 -4.01 -16.17 20.98
N PRO A 44 -5.10 -15.52 21.43
CA PRO A 44 -6.41 -15.75 20.85
C PRO A 44 -6.39 -15.35 19.39
N GLY A 45 -6.29 -16.33 18.50
CA GLY A 45 -6.51 -16.13 17.09
C GLY A 45 -7.97 -15.66 16.92
N HIS A 46 -8.17 -14.53 16.26
CA HIS A 46 -9.46 -14.16 15.72
C HIS A 46 -9.86 -15.24 14.70
N VAL A 47 -10.61 -16.21 15.16
CA VAL A 47 -11.33 -17.10 14.27
C VAL A 47 -12.48 -16.28 13.73
N ALA A 48 -12.36 -15.79 12.52
CA ALA A 48 -13.46 -15.23 11.78
C ALA A 48 -14.57 -16.27 11.78
N ALA A 49 -15.70 -15.96 12.41
CA ALA A 49 -16.88 -16.80 12.34
C ALA A 49 -17.28 -16.92 10.85
N PRO A 50 -17.60 -18.14 10.35
CA PRO A 50 -18.10 -18.27 8.99
C PRO A 50 -19.34 -17.39 8.88
N VAL A 51 -19.33 -16.42 7.98
CA VAL A 51 -20.48 -15.57 7.67
C VAL A 51 -21.56 -16.50 7.11
N ALA A 52 -22.52 -16.86 7.96
CA ALA A 52 -23.65 -17.65 7.58
C ALA A 52 -24.51 -16.83 6.61
N GLY A 53 -24.58 -17.27 5.32
CA GLY A 53 -25.67 -16.98 4.39
C GLY A 53 -26.13 -15.51 4.33
N GLY A 54 -25.19 -14.54 4.17
CA GLY A 54 -25.53 -13.17 3.81
C GLY A 54 -26.01 -13.15 2.36
N THR A 55 -27.13 -12.51 2.08
CA THR A 55 -27.53 -12.17 0.70
C THR A 55 -26.42 -11.33 0.10
N GLU A 56 -25.90 -11.75 -1.07
CA GLU A 56 -24.92 -11.00 -1.84
C GLU A 56 -25.35 -9.52 -1.93
N ASP A 57 -24.44 -8.59 -1.73
CA ASP A 57 -24.76 -7.15 -1.83
C ASP A 57 -25.34 -6.86 -3.23
N PRO A 58 -26.59 -6.41 -3.35
CA PRO A 58 -27.26 -6.19 -4.64
C PRO A 58 -26.49 -5.19 -5.52
N ARG A 59 -25.68 -4.31 -4.94
CA ARG A 59 -24.87 -3.34 -5.65
C ARG A 59 -23.76 -4.00 -6.49
N ILE A 60 -23.29 -5.19 -6.11
CA ILE A 60 -22.33 -5.97 -6.90
C ILE A 60 -22.95 -6.37 -8.26
N ALA A 61 -24.22 -6.77 -8.27
CA ALA A 61 -24.93 -7.08 -9.52
C ALA A 61 -25.03 -5.83 -10.42
N CYS A 62 -25.38 -4.67 -9.87
CA CYS A 62 -25.42 -3.42 -10.61
C CYS A 62 -24.04 -3.00 -11.15
N ALA A 63 -22.98 -3.11 -10.33
CA ALA A 63 -21.61 -2.81 -10.75
C ALA A 63 -21.16 -3.73 -11.91
N ARG A 64 -21.58 -5.01 -11.91
CA ARG A 64 -21.28 -5.98 -12.97
C ARG A 64 -21.94 -5.61 -14.32
N GLU A 65 -23.09 -4.90 -14.29
CA GLU A 65 -23.79 -4.44 -15.49
C GLU A 65 -23.14 -3.20 -16.13
N LEU A 66 -22.27 -2.49 -15.43
CA LEU A 66 -21.54 -1.37 -16.01
C LEU A 66 -20.70 -1.83 -17.21
N PRO A 67 -20.49 -0.97 -18.24
CA PRO A 67 -19.61 -1.31 -19.35
C PRO A 67 -18.23 -1.76 -18.86
N PRO A 68 -17.64 -2.84 -19.42
CA PRO A 68 -16.36 -3.38 -18.94
C PRO A 68 -15.24 -2.35 -18.83
N ARG A 69 -15.18 -1.39 -19.75
CA ARG A 69 -14.18 -0.31 -19.70
C ARG A 69 -14.41 0.64 -18.52
N GLN A 70 -15.66 0.89 -18.17
CA GLN A 70 -16.02 1.71 -17.02
C GLN A 70 -15.69 0.98 -15.71
N GLN A 71 -15.98 -0.33 -15.61
CA GLN A 71 -15.59 -1.14 -14.45
C GLN A 71 -14.10 -1.05 -14.21
N VAL A 72 -13.26 -1.45 -15.20
CA VAL A 72 -11.80 -1.47 -15.01
C VAL A 72 -11.18 -0.08 -14.89
N GLY A 73 -11.82 0.95 -15.46
CA GLY A 73 -11.39 2.34 -15.30
C GLY A 73 -11.47 2.80 -13.84
N GLN A 74 -12.52 2.36 -13.10
CA GLN A 74 -12.63 2.65 -11.66
C GLN A 74 -11.51 2.03 -10.83
N LEU A 75 -10.87 0.96 -11.31
CA LEU A 75 -9.81 0.24 -10.63
C LEU A 75 -8.39 0.74 -10.99
N LEU A 76 -8.28 1.89 -11.63
CA LEU A 76 -7.00 2.55 -11.90
C LEU A 76 -6.87 3.87 -11.16
N ALA A 77 -5.69 4.06 -10.56
CA ALA A 77 -5.22 5.34 -10.06
C ALA A 77 -4.03 5.81 -10.91
N VAL A 78 -4.12 6.99 -11.49
CA VAL A 78 -3.04 7.53 -12.33
C VAL A 78 -2.63 8.92 -11.86
N ALA A 79 -1.32 9.18 -11.93
CA ALA A 79 -0.82 10.50 -11.60
C ALA A 79 -1.27 11.55 -12.59
N VAL A 80 -1.62 12.70 -12.04
CA VAL A 80 -1.95 13.92 -12.77
C VAL A 80 -1.04 15.04 -12.28
N ASN A 81 -0.52 15.82 -13.22
CA ASN A 81 0.32 16.96 -12.88
C ASN A 81 -0.48 18.01 -12.09
N GLY A 82 -0.20 18.14 -10.82
CA GLY A 82 -0.86 19.09 -9.91
C GLY A 82 -0.65 20.56 -10.27
N GLN A 83 0.26 20.88 -11.20
CA GLN A 83 0.43 22.27 -11.67
C GLN A 83 -0.74 22.74 -12.55
N ALA A 84 -1.42 21.81 -13.25
CA ALA A 84 -2.56 22.12 -14.09
C ALA A 84 -3.48 20.89 -14.28
N PRO A 85 -4.08 20.36 -13.19
CA PRO A 85 -4.86 19.13 -13.24
C PRO A 85 -6.10 19.21 -14.13
N ASP A 86 -6.67 20.39 -14.28
CA ASP A 86 -7.81 20.68 -15.17
C ASP A 86 -7.50 20.42 -16.66
N LEU A 87 -6.23 20.49 -17.07
CA LEU A 87 -5.84 20.17 -18.46
C LEU A 87 -5.94 18.66 -18.76
N GLU A 88 -5.88 17.81 -17.75
CA GLU A 88 -6.05 16.36 -17.87
C GLU A 88 -7.52 15.91 -17.78
N ALA A 89 -8.43 16.80 -17.38
CA ALA A 89 -9.82 16.47 -17.04
C ALA A 89 -10.54 15.71 -18.17
N THR A 90 -10.43 16.18 -19.41
CA THR A 90 -11.06 15.52 -20.58
C THR A 90 -10.52 14.11 -20.79
N ARG A 91 -9.21 13.91 -20.66
CA ARG A 91 -8.56 12.61 -20.81
C ARG A 91 -8.98 11.63 -19.69
N ILE A 92 -8.97 12.08 -18.45
CA ILE A 92 -9.41 11.29 -17.29
C ILE A 92 -10.87 10.85 -17.46
N ALA A 93 -11.75 11.77 -17.88
CA ALA A 93 -13.15 11.49 -18.14
C ALA A 93 -13.35 10.47 -19.28
N GLN A 94 -12.66 10.65 -20.41
CA GLN A 94 -12.77 9.74 -21.58
C GLN A 94 -12.28 8.33 -21.27
N LEU A 95 -11.28 8.19 -20.40
CA LEU A 95 -10.73 6.92 -19.98
C LEU A 95 -11.53 6.28 -18.83
N GLY A 96 -12.41 7.03 -18.16
CA GLY A 96 -13.21 6.57 -17.02
C GLY A 96 -12.37 6.25 -15.78
N ILE A 97 -11.25 6.95 -15.59
CA ILE A 97 -10.30 6.72 -14.48
C ILE A 97 -10.97 6.96 -13.13
N GLY A 98 -10.85 5.99 -12.22
CA GLY A 98 -11.51 6.00 -10.93
C GLY A 98 -10.83 6.85 -9.88
N THR A 99 -9.51 6.98 -9.92
CA THR A 99 -8.72 7.76 -8.97
C THR A 99 -7.64 8.53 -9.69
N VAL A 100 -7.43 9.78 -9.33
CA VAL A 100 -6.27 10.58 -9.75
C VAL A 100 -5.35 10.82 -8.56
N PHE A 101 -4.06 10.64 -8.78
CA PHE A 101 -3.02 10.95 -7.83
C PHE A 101 -2.41 12.31 -8.19
N LEU A 102 -2.70 13.34 -7.40
CA LEU A 102 -2.19 14.69 -7.64
C LEU A 102 -0.81 14.85 -7.05
N GLN A 103 0.16 15.11 -7.90
CA GLN A 103 1.55 15.37 -7.49
C GLN A 103 1.83 16.88 -7.52
N SER A 104 2.31 17.43 -6.40
CA SER A 104 2.79 18.81 -6.29
C SER A 104 1.77 19.86 -6.73
N LEU A 105 0.67 19.98 -5.98
CA LEU A 105 -0.43 20.91 -6.32
C LEU A 105 0.01 22.38 -6.35
N SER A 106 -0.34 23.05 -7.45
CA SER A 106 -0.10 24.49 -7.63
C SER A 106 -1.02 25.35 -6.75
N PRO A 107 -0.53 26.46 -6.20
CA PRO A 107 -1.38 27.42 -5.48
C PRO A 107 -2.28 28.26 -6.41
N ASP A 108 -2.12 28.17 -7.74
CA ASP A 108 -2.97 28.90 -8.69
C ASP A 108 -4.34 28.23 -8.86
N ARG A 109 -5.35 28.78 -8.20
CA ARG A 109 -6.75 28.34 -8.23
C ARG A 109 -6.94 26.84 -7.95
N PRO A 110 -6.36 26.28 -6.86
CA PRO A 110 -6.34 24.83 -6.65
C PRO A 110 -7.75 24.23 -6.57
N ILE A 111 -8.68 24.86 -5.86
CA ILE A 111 -10.06 24.37 -5.71
C ILE A 111 -10.77 24.30 -7.07
N GLN A 112 -10.69 25.36 -7.87
CA GLN A 112 -11.36 25.42 -9.18
C GLN A 112 -10.80 24.38 -10.16
N ARG A 113 -9.50 24.14 -10.12
CA ARG A 113 -8.84 23.15 -10.98
C ARG A 113 -9.19 21.71 -10.58
N ILE A 114 -9.24 21.41 -9.29
CA ILE A 114 -9.67 20.09 -8.78
C ILE A 114 -11.17 19.89 -9.12
N GLN A 115 -11.99 20.92 -8.90
CA GLN A 115 -13.41 20.83 -9.24
C GLN A 115 -13.63 20.59 -10.75
N ALA A 116 -12.91 21.29 -11.61
CA ALA A 116 -13.00 21.09 -13.06
C ALA A 116 -12.57 19.67 -13.47
N LEU A 117 -11.57 19.08 -12.77
CA LEU A 117 -11.18 17.70 -12.99
C LEU A 117 -12.32 16.72 -12.64
N LYS A 118 -12.99 16.93 -11.49
CA LYS A 118 -14.12 16.10 -11.05
C LYS A 118 -15.34 16.26 -11.96
N ASP A 119 -15.70 17.48 -12.30
CA ASP A 119 -16.92 17.80 -13.08
C ASP A 119 -16.89 17.30 -14.52
N ALA A 120 -15.71 17.01 -15.07
CA ALA A 120 -15.56 16.52 -16.43
C ALA A 120 -16.07 15.07 -16.61
N SER A 121 -16.20 14.29 -15.54
CA SER A 121 -16.51 12.86 -15.57
C SER A 121 -17.93 12.60 -15.08
N ALA A 122 -18.64 11.67 -15.73
CA ALA A 122 -19.96 11.20 -15.26
C ALA A 122 -19.87 10.51 -13.89
N ILE A 123 -18.78 9.76 -13.66
CA ILE A 123 -18.38 9.27 -12.35
C ILE A 123 -17.11 10.04 -11.97
N PRO A 124 -17.17 11.01 -11.06
CA PRO A 124 -16.01 11.81 -10.67
C PRO A 124 -14.88 10.92 -10.14
N PRO A 125 -13.61 11.17 -10.50
CA PRO A 125 -12.50 10.47 -9.89
C PRO A 125 -12.34 10.87 -8.42
N LEU A 126 -11.86 9.92 -7.59
CA LEU A 126 -11.27 10.26 -6.29
C LEU A 126 -9.99 11.06 -6.53
N VAL A 127 -9.72 12.02 -5.67
CA VAL A 127 -8.50 12.81 -5.69
C VAL A 127 -7.64 12.39 -4.51
N ALA A 128 -6.52 11.73 -4.79
CA ALA A 128 -5.56 11.23 -3.81
C ALA A 128 -4.28 12.06 -3.84
N VAL A 129 -3.61 12.16 -2.69
CA VAL A 129 -2.32 12.85 -2.51
C VAL A 129 -1.41 12.09 -1.56
N ASP A 130 -0.10 12.18 -1.75
CA ASP A 130 0.87 11.88 -0.70
C ASP A 130 1.01 13.10 0.22
N GLU A 131 0.48 12.97 1.43
CA GLU A 131 0.48 14.06 2.41
C GLU A 131 0.89 13.52 3.79
N GLU A 132 2.10 12.95 3.84
CA GLU A 132 2.70 12.39 5.07
C GLU A 132 3.27 13.49 5.97
N GLY A 133 3.59 14.64 5.39
CA GLY A 133 4.38 15.70 5.99
C GLY A 133 5.89 15.58 5.66
N GLY A 134 6.69 16.51 6.16
CA GLY A 134 8.13 16.51 5.91
C GLY A 134 8.48 16.67 4.42
N ALA A 135 9.27 15.73 3.90
CA ALA A 135 9.68 15.72 2.49
C ALA A 135 8.56 15.23 1.55
N VAL A 136 7.66 14.35 2.04
CA VAL A 136 6.57 13.76 1.27
C VAL A 136 5.28 14.54 1.50
N GLN A 137 5.09 15.60 0.72
CA GLN A 137 4.01 16.54 0.92
C GLN A 137 3.61 17.21 -0.40
N ASP A 138 2.58 16.69 -1.09
CA ASP A 138 2.09 17.18 -2.38
C ASP A 138 1.40 18.55 -2.26
N LEU A 139 0.83 18.85 -1.10
CA LEU A 139 0.11 20.10 -0.85
C LEU A 139 0.95 21.22 -0.22
N ARG A 140 2.27 21.01 -0.08
CA ARG A 140 3.18 21.96 0.58
C ARG A 140 3.12 23.38 0.02
N ALA A 141 3.00 23.51 -1.30
CA ALA A 141 2.94 24.83 -1.94
C ALA A 141 1.63 25.58 -1.66
N VAL A 142 0.56 24.86 -1.31
CA VAL A 142 -0.79 25.41 -1.06
C VAL A 142 -1.05 25.58 0.42
N LEU A 143 -0.73 24.57 1.24
CA LEU A 143 -1.06 24.54 2.68
C LEU A 143 0.12 24.92 3.58
N GLY A 144 1.33 25.06 3.00
CA GLY A 144 2.55 25.29 3.77
C GLY A 144 3.18 23.98 4.28
N PRO A 145 4.34 24.09 4.98
CA PRO A 145 5.04 22.93 5.50
C PRO A 145 4.27 22.27 6.65
N PHE A 146 4.18 20.95 6.63
CA PHE A 146 3.64 20.12 7.69
C PHE A 146 4.76 19.22 8.27
N PRO A 147 4.82 18.96 9.57
CA PRO A 147 5.88 18.15 10.18
C PRO A 147 5.93 16.74 9.58
N SER A 148 7.13 16.15 9.48
CA SER A 148 7.28 14.73 9.22
C SER A 148 6.71 13.88 10.36
N GLN A 149 6.42 12.61 10.10
CA GLN A 149 5.85 11.71 11.10
C GLN A 149 6.82 11.49 12.28
N GLU A 150 8.13 11.30 12.02
CA GLU A 150 9.14 11.21 13.07
C GLU A 150 9.15 12.49 13.94
N ARG A 151 9.16 13.65 13.29
CA ARG A 151 9.13 14.92 14.03
C ARG A 151 7.85 15.10 14.84
N MET A 152 6.71 14.67 14.31
CA MET A 152 5.44 14.71 15.02
C MET A 152 5.55 13.89 16.31
N ALA A 153 6.01 12.65 16.22
CA ALA A 153 6.20 11.75 17.36
C ALA A 153 7.23 12.29 18.38
N ALA A 154 8.27 13.00 17.90
CA ALA A 154 9.30 13.57 18.76
C ALA A 154 8.88 14.86 19.49
N THR A 155 7.84 15.57 19.01
CA THR A 155 7.52 16.94 19.50
C THR A 155 6.17 17.07 20.17
N THR A 156 5.29 16.06 20.06
CA THR A 156 3.96 16.06 20.68
C THR A 156 3.54 14.63 21.09
N ASP A 157 2.42 14.52 21.78
CA ASP A 157 1.75 13.24 22.00
C ASP A 157 0.70 12.93 20.90
N ALA A 158 0.09 11.75 20.94
CA ALA A 158 -0.90 11.34 19.95
C ALA A 158 -2.12 12.30 19.90
N ALA A 159 -2.55 12.85 21.05
CA ALA A 159 -3.66 13.80 21.09
C ALA A 159 -3.30 15.13 20.42
N GLY A 160 -2.08 15.62 20.66
CA GLY A 160 -1.54 16.81 19.99
C GLY A 160 -1.31 16.60 18.49
N ALA A 161 -0.86 15.39 18.09
CA ALA A 161 -0.75 15.00 16.70
C ALA A 161 -2.12 15.03 16.01
N ARG A 162 -3.14 14.38 16.62
CA ARG A 162 -4.52 14.37 16.12
C ARG A 162 -5.06 15.77 15.86
N ALA A 163 -4.85 16.71 16.80
CA ALA A 163 -5.33 18.08 16.65
C ALA A 163 -4.66 18.82 15.47
N GLN A 164 -3.36 18.63 15.28
CA GLN A 164 -2.62 19.22 14.16
C GLN A 164 -3.05 18.63 12.82
N VAL A 165 -3.13 17.30 12.75
CA VAL A 165 -3.57 16.57 11.53
C VAL A 165 -5.00 16.94 11.17
N LEU A 166 -5.92 17.04 12.14
CA LEU A 166 -7.30 17.44 11.88
C LEU A 166 -7.40 18.83 11.22
N THR A 167 -6.65 19.79 11.71
CA THR A 167 -6.62 21.15 11.12
C THR A 167 -6.12 21.11 9.67
N HIS A 168 -5.07 20.32 9.42
CA HIS A 168 -4.50 20.13 8.09
C HIS A 168 -5.48 19.41 7.16
N ALA A 169 -6.08 18.30 7.61
CA ALA A 169 -7.04 17.49 6.88
C ALA A 169 -8.31 18.27 6.49
N GLN A 170 -8.81 19.16 7.38
CA GLN A 170 -9.92 20.06 7.05
C GLN A 170 -9.57 21.02 5.90
N SER A 171 -8.32 21.47 5.85
CA SER A 171 -7.82 22.27 4.74
C SER A 171 -7.73 21.45 3.44
N MET A 172 -7.30 20.20 3.53
CA MET A 172 -7.28 19.26 2.40
C MET A 172 -8.69 18.99 1.86
N ALA A 173 -9.66 18.74 2.76
CA ALA A 173 -11.08 18.55 2.37
C ALA A 173 -11.65 19.78 1.65
N THR A 174 -11.29 20.99 2.10
CA THR A 174 -11.69 22.24 1.44
C THR A 174 -11.11 22.36 0.02
N LEU A 175 -9.94 21.76 -0.25
CA LEU A 175 -9.36 21.70 -1.59
C LEU A 175 -10.07 20.69 -2.48
N GLY A 176 -10.87 19.76 -1.93
CA GLY A 176 -11.54 18.69 -2.65
C GLY A 176 -10.71 17.39 -2.74
N ILE A 177 -9.77 17.18 -1.81
CA ILE A 177 -9.04 15.91 -1.64
C ILE A 177 -9.97 14.89 -0.99
N ASP A 178 -9.97 13.66 -1.51
CA ASP A 178 -10.81 12.56 -1.03
C ASP A 178 -10.00 11.50 -0.27
N VAL A 179 -8.73 11.28 -0.66
CA VAL A 179 -7.87 10.21 -0.13
C VAL A 179 -6.50 10.79 0.25
N ALA A 180 -6.00 10.46 1.43
CA ALA A 180 -4.64 10.70 1.83
C ALA A 180 -3.86 9.38 1.82
N PHE A 181 -2.78 9.28 1.05
CA PHE A 181 -1.83 8.18 1.17
C PHE A 181 -0.92 8.41 2.39
N ALA A 182 -1.56 8.41 3.54
CA ALA A 182 -1.02 8.60 4.89
C ALA A 182 -2.03 8.01 5.90
N PRO A 183 -1.57 7.57 7.09
CA PRO A 183 -0.20 7.60 7.60
C PRO A 183 0.69 6.46 7.11
N VAL A 184 2.02 6.64 7.22
CA VAL A 184 2.99 5.55 7.17
C VAL A 184 2.98 4.87 8.54
N VAL A 185 2.60 3.59 8.57
CA VAL A 185 2.55 2.78 9.80
C VAL A 185 3.63 1.69 9.82
N ASP A 186 4.64 1.84 8.97
CA ASP A 186 5.85 1.04 9.03
C ASP A 186 6.58 1.25 10.36
N VAL A 187 7.26 0.21 10.86
CA VAL A 187 7.99 0.26 12.13
C VAL A 187 9.48 0.32 11.87
N LEU A 188 10.18 1.36 12.34
CA LEU A 188 11.61 1.55 12.13
C LEU A 188 12.39 0.37 12.77
N PRO A 189 13.34 -0.26 12.05
CA PRO A 189 14.11 -1.37 12.62
C PRO A 189 14.97 -0.92 13.81
N GLU A 190 15.26 -1.87 14.74
CA GLU A 190 16.01 -1.58 15.98
C GLU A 190 17.45 -1.12 15.74
N ASP A 191 18.04 -1.46 14.59
CA ASP A 191 19.39 -1.02 14.21
C ASP A 191 19.43 0.44 13.72
N GLY A 192 18.29 1.12 13.69
CA GLY A 192 18.15 2.53 13.32
C GLY A 192 18.31 2.80 11.83
N ARG A 193 18.36 1.76 10.97
CA ARG A 193 18.28 1.98 9.51
C ARG A 193 16.89 2.47 9.16
N ASP A 194 16.82 3.51 8.37
CA ASP A 194 15.56 3.96 7.76
C ASP A 194 15.52 3.55 6.28
N PRO A 195 14.80 2.49 5.91
CA PRO A 195 14.73 2.04 4.51
C PRO A 195 13.92 2.97 3.62
N LEU A 196 13.06 3.82 4.20
CA LEU A 196 12.25 4.78 3.46
C LEU A 196 12.90 6.16 3.37
N GLY A 197 13.77 6.51 4.33
CA GLY A 197 14.38 7.83 4.45
C GLY A 197 13.40 8.95 4.80
N ASP A 198 13.91 10.16 4.86
CA ASP A 198 13.12 11.40 4.94
C ASP A 198 12.22 11.54 6.17
N ASP A 199 12.56 10.88 7.30
CA ASP A 199 11.83 10.99 8.59
C ASP A 199 10.34 10.55 8.48
N ARG A 200 10.04 9.57 7.61
CA ARG A 200 8.67 9.14 7.29
C ARG A 200 8.04 8.24 8.34
N ILE A 201 8.83 7.56 9.18
CA ILE A 201 8.39 6.57 10.16
C ILE A 201 8.30 7.21 11.55
N PHE A 202 7.21 6.97 12.28
CA PHE A 202 6.98 7.55 13.61
C PHE A 202 8.01 7.09 14.65
N SER A 203 8.29 5.79 14.72
CA SER A 203 9.08 5.18 15.79
C SER A 203 9.57 3.78 15.43
N SER A 204 10.52 3.30 16.24
CA SER A 204 10.90 1.88 16.29
C SER A 204 10.05 1.05 17.26
N ASP A 205 9.18 1.67 18.04
CA ASP A 205 8.23 0.99 18.94
C ASP A 205 6.87 0.85 18.20
N PRO A 206 6.41 -0.40 17.94
CA PRO A 206 5.13 -0.63 17.28
C PRO A 206 3.93 -0.01 18.00
N ALA A 207 3.96 0.07 19.34
CA ALA A 207 2.89 0.68 20.11
C ALA A 207 2.80 2.20 19.85
N VAL A 208 3.94 2.89 19.77
CA VAL A 208 3.99 4.31 19.41
C VAL A 208 3.49 4.51 17.99
N VAL A 209 3.89 3.66 17.04
CA VAL A 209 3.39 3.72 15.64
C VAL A 209 1.88 3.54 15.61
N THR A 210 1.33 2.60 16.40
CA THR A 210 -0.12 2.38 16.51
C THR A 210 -0.85 3.60 17.06
N ASP A 211 -0.37 4.18 18.16
CA ASP A 211 -1.00 5.34 18.81
C ASP A 211 -1.04 6.57 17.88
N PHE A 212 0.08 6.88 17.22
CA PHE A 212 0.15 7.98 16.27
C PHE A 212 -0.61 7.68 14.97
N GLY A 213 -0.55 6.44 14.48
CA GLY A 213 -1.34 5.97 13.36
C GLY A 213 -2.84 6.18 13.60
N GLN A 214 -3.35 5.78 14.76
CA GLN A 214 -4.74 5.98 15.15
C GLN A 214 -5.11 7.47 15.21
N ALA A 215 -4.21 8.31 15.75
CA ALA A 215 -4.43 9.75 15.81
C ALA A 215 -4.59 10.38 14.41
N TYR A 216 -3.81 9.93 13.44
CA TYR A 216 -3.92 10.35 12.03
C TYR A 216 -5.21 9.84 11.39
N VAL A 217 -5.52 8.55 11.57
CA VAL A 217 -6.75 7.92 11.07
C VAL A 217 -7.99 8.66 11.56
N ASP A 218 -8.08 8.89 12.87
CA ASP A 218 -9.21 9.63 13.47
C ASP A 218 -9.35 11.04 12.91
N ALA A 219 -8.24 11.72 12.69
CA ALA A 219 -8.23 13.11 12.20
C ALA A 219 -8.68 13.19 10.74
N PHE A 220 -8.17 12.30 9.87
CA PHE A 220 -8.56 12.24 8.47
C PHE A 220 -10.04 11.87 8.33
N ASN A 221 -10.49 10.82 9.03
CA ASN A 221 -11.90 10.39 9.01
C ASN A 221 -12.83 11.50 9.50
N GLN A 222 -12.46 12.21 10.58
CA GLN A 222 -13.25 13.36 11.06
C GLN A 222 -13.34 14.49 10.04
N ALA A 223 -12.34 14.65 9.18
CA ALA A 223 -12.35 15.64 8.10
C ALA A 223 -13.06 15.14 6.82
N GLY A 224 -13.50 13.88 6.77
CA GLY A 224 -14.12 13.27 5.59
C GLY A 224 -13.12 12.90 4.50
N ILE A 225 -11.86 12.61 4.86
CA ILE A 225 -10.79 12.13 3.97
C ILE A 225 -10.49 10.68 4.33
N LEU A 226 -10.44 9.78 3.35
CA LEU A 226 -10.06 8.39 3.56
C LEU A 226 -8.54 8.30 3.79
N PRO A 227 -8.07 7.89 5.00
CA PRO A 227 -6.65 7.62 5.23
C PRO A 227 -6.23 6.28 4.62
N THR A 228 -4.97 6.15 4.27
CA THR A 228 -4.41 4.92 3.71
C THR A 228 -3.22 4.47 4.53
N LEU A 229 -3.36 3.32 5.20
CA LEU A 229 -2.26 2.70 5.95
C LEU A 229 -1.23 2.13 4.98
N LYS A 230 0.05 2.45 5.17
CA LYS A 230 1.13 2.01 4.29
C LYS A 230 2.43 1.74 5.02
N HIS A 231 3.24 0.76 4.51
CA HIS A 231 3.10 -0.07 3.32
C HIS A 231 2.93 -1.53 3.73
N PHE A 232 1.74 -2.07 3.62
CA PHE A 232 1.45 -3.46 4.03
C PHE A 232 2.30 -4.47 3.21
N PRO A 233 2.86 -5.54 3.80
CA PRO A 233 2.76 -5.98 5.21
C PRO A 233 3.85 -5.43 6.14
N GLY A 234 4.53 -4.34 5.80
CA GLY A 234 5.54 -3.66 6.59
C GLY A 234 6.85 -3.46 5.82
N HIS A 235 7.15 -2.19 5.50
CA HIS A 235 8.35 -1.80 4.76
C HIS A 235 9.53 -1.48 5.70
N GLY A 236 9.25 -1.17 6.98
CA GLY A 236 10.26 -0.71 7.92
C GLY A 236 11.41 -1.69 8.13
N SER A 237 11.11 -3.00 8.15
CA SER A 237 12.11 -4.06 8.33
C SER A 237 12.73 -4.58 7.02
N THR A 238 12.53 -3.91 5.88
CA THR A 238 13.06 -4.36 4.58
C THR A 238 14.55 -4.11 4.40
N THR A 239 15.13 -4.75 3.39
CA THR A 239 16.57 -4.64 3.07
C THR A 239 16.96 -3.31 2.43
N GLY A 240 16.01 -2.45 2.04
CA GLY A 240 16.27 -1.17 1.39
C GLY A 240 15.01 -0.51 0.84
N ASP A 241 15.17 0.44 -0.08
CA ASP A 241 14.13 1.25 -0.68
C ASP A 241 13.53 0.59 -1.94
N SER A 242 12.23 0.32 -1.93
CA SER A 242 11.50 -0.26 -3.07
C SER A 242 11.31 0.69 -4.26
N HIS A 243 11.56 1.98 -4.10
CA HIS A 243 11.61 2.93 -5.22
C HIS A 243 12.74 2.60 -6.20
N VAL A 244 13.85 2.07 -5.69
CA VAL A 244 15.07 1.82 -6.46
C VAL A 244 15.13 0.40 -7.02
N GLY A 245 14.60 -0.60 -6.31
CA GLY A 245 14.68 -1.99 -6.71
C GLY A 245 13.92 -2.95 -5.81
N VAL A 246 14.08 -4.25 -6.11
CA VAL A 246 13.45 -5.31 -5.32
C VAL A 246 14.05 -5.33 -3.91
N VAL A 247 13.19 -5.31 -2.91
CA VAL A 247 13.57 -5.41 -1.49
C VAL A 247 12.96 -6.65 -0.86
N SER A 248 13.62 -7.18 0.17
CA SER A 248 13.13 -8.33 0.93
C SER A 248 12.73 -7.88 2.33
N ALA A 249 11.56 -8.32 2.76
CA ALA A 249 11.11 -8.22 4.14
C ALA A 249 11.56 -9.46 4.94
N PRO A 250 11.52 -9.44 6.28
CA PRO A 250 11.62 -10.64 7.09
C PRO A 250 10.53 -11.67 6.76
N PRO A 251 10.72 -12.97 7.14
CA PRO A 251 9.65 -13.96 7.05
C PRO A 251 8.41 -13.54 7.82
N LEU A 252 7.23 -13.97 7.36
CA LEU A 252 5.93 -13.57 7.91
C LEU A 252 5.81 -13.70 9.45
N PRO A 253 6.33 -14.75 10.11
CA PRO A 253 6.30 -14.81 11.57
C PRO A 253 6.98 -13.64 12.27
N GLN A 254 8.10 -13.13 11.72
CA GLN A 254 8.80 -11.97 12.27
C GLN A 254 8.05 -10.67 11.99
N LEU A 255 7.42 -10.53 10.81
CA LEU A 255 6.55 -9.38 10.52
C LEU A 255 5.38 -9.31 11.50
N ARG A 256 4.78 -10.45 11.89
CA ARG A 256 3.69 -10.51 12.88
C ARG A 256 4.10 -10.01 14.26
N GLU A 257 5.34 -10.25 14.65
CA GLU A 257 5.83 -9.83 15.96
C GLU A 257 6.09 -8.31 16.04
N ARG A 258 6.18 -7.62 14.90
CA ARG A 258 6.59 -6.23 14.86
C ARG A 258 5.85 -5.38 13.83
N ASP A 259 6.09 -5.62 12.54
CA ASP A 259 5.65 -4.73 11.44
C ASP A 259 4.13 -4.77 11.24
N LEU A 260 3.50 -5.90 11.57
CA LEU A 260 2.05 -6.08 11.46
C LEU A 260 1.28 -5.64 12.71
N VAL A 261 1.96 -5.39 13.85
CA VAL A 261 1.31 -4.96 15.10
C VAL A 261 0.44 -3.71 14.95
N PRO A 262 0.83 -2.65 14.23
CA PRO A 262 -0.05 -1.52 14.00
C PRO A 262 -1.35 -1.90 13.25
N TYR A 263 -1.26 -2.85 12.32
CA TYR A 263 -2.41 -3.29 11.53
C TYR A 263 -3.44 -4.07 12.35
N ASP A 264 -3.01 -4.80 13.41
CA ASP A 264 -3.90 -5.54 14.33
C ASP A 264 -5.01 -4.65 14.94
N THR A 265 -4.75 -3.36 15.06
CA THR A 265 -5.69 -2.38 15.64
C THR A 265 -6.29 -1.46 14.58
N LEU A 266 -5.45 -0.96 13.66
CA LEU A 266 -5.85 0.13 12.77
C LEU A 266 -6.78 -0.33 11.65
N LEU A 267 -6.79 -1.63 11.29
CA LEU A 267 -7.68 -2.18 10.27
C LEU A 267 -9.16 -2.22 10.70
N ASP A 268 -9.46 -2.07 11.99
CA ASP A 268 -10.84 -1.95 12.51
C ASP A 268 -11.44 -0.56 12.23
N SER A 269 -10.64 0.39 11.75
CA SER A 269 -11.07 1.75 11.44
C SER A 269 -11.49 1.89 9.97
N ASP A 270 -12.15 2.99 9.63
CA ASP A 270 -12.46 3.35 8.24
C ASP A 270 -11.18 3.83 7.54
N VAL A 271 -10.51 2.91 6.86
CA VAL A 271 -9.20 3.12 6.21
C VAL A 271 -9.12 2.41 4.87
N ALA A 272 -8.23 2.88 4.00
CA ALA A 272 -7.67 2.09 2.92
C ALA A 272 -6.32 1.48 3.34
N VAL A 273 -5.85 0.50 2.59
CA VAL A 273 -4.51 -0.08 2.75
C VAL A 273 -3.74 0.03 1.44
N MET A 274 -2.48 0.45 1.51
CA MET A 274 -1.55 0.40 0.37
C MET A 274 -0.56 -0.75 0.56
N VAL A 275 -0.56 -1.69 -0.41
CA VAL A 275 0.34 -2.85 -0.40
C VAL A 275 1.63 -2.52 -1.13
N GLY A 276 2.75 -2.59 -0.43
CA GLY A 276 4.07 -2.24 -0.94
C GLY A 276 4.73 -3.31 -1.81
N HIS A 277 5.92 -2.98 -2.35
CA HIS A 277 6.67 -3.84 -3.26
C HIS A 277 7.82 -4.57 -2.56
N MET A 278 7.52 -5.38 -1.54
CA MET A 278 8.53 -6.19 -0.88
C MET A 278 8.30 -7.69 -1.12
N VAL A 279 9.39 -8.45 -1.15
CA VAL A 279 9.36 -9.91 -1.18
C VAL A 279 9.32 -10.43 0.26
N VAL A 280 8.28 -11.16 0.62
CA VAL A 280 8.15 -11.87 1.90
C VAL A 280 8.49 -13.33 1.67
N PRO A 281 9.57 -13.87 2.27
CA PRO A 281 9.96 -15.26 2.09
C PRO A 281 8.81 -16.23 2.39
N ASP A 282 8.70 -17.28 1.57
CA ASP A 282 7.70 -18.35 1.68
C ASP A 282 6.23 -17.95 1.40
N VAL A 283 5.94 -16.65 1.21
CA VAL A 283 4.59 -16.16 0.89
C VAL A 283 4.52 -15.58 -0.52
N THR A 284 5.48 -14.74 -0.89
CA THR A 284 5.51 -14.12 -2.24
C THR A 284 6.29 -14.99 -3.22
N ILE A 285 5.59 -15.90 -3.91
CA ILE A 285 6.23 -16.91 -4.80
C ILE A 285 6.62 -16.31 -6.16
N PHE A 286 5.80 -15.41 -6.70
CA PHE A 286 5.91 -14.90 -8.07
C PHE A 286 5.89 -13.36 -8.14
N GLY A 287 6.72 -12.70 -7.35
CA GLY A 287 6.81 -11.24 -7.37
C GLY A 287 6.63 -10.61 -5.98
N PRO A 288 6.59 -9.28 -5.90
CA PRO A 288 6.44 -8.57 -4.63
C PRO A 288 5.01 -8.67 -4.07
N SER A 289 4.83 -8.24 -2.83
CA SER A 289 3.59 -8.29 -2.05
C SER A 289 2.39 -7.70 -2.81
N SER A 290 2.57 -6.60 -3.53
CA SER A 290 1.52 -5.96 -4.35
C SER A 290 1.00 -6.79 -5.53
N LEU A 291 1.69 -7.87 -5.90
CA LEU A 291 1.29 -8.81 -6.95
C LEU A 291 0.97 -10.22 -6.39
N SER A 292 0.93 -10.37 -5.06
CA SER A 292 0.81 -11.67 -4.37
C SER A 292 -0.58 -11.86 -3.77
N SER A 293 -1.31 -12.88 -4.22
CA SER A 293 -2.56 -13.30 -3.58
C SER A 293 -2.35 -13.76 -2.14
N GLY A 294 -1.19 -14.39 -1.84
CA GLY A 294 -0.85 -14.79 -0.47
C GLY A 294 -0.75 -13.62 0.51
N ILE A 295 -0.40 -12.42 0.02
CA ILE A 295 -0.38 -11.21 0.86
C ILE A 295 -1.73 -10.50 0.83
N ILE A 296 -2.34 -10.33 -0.33
CA ILE A 296 -3.54 -9.50 -0.47
C ILE A 296 -4.79 -10.29 -0.09
N GLN A 297 -4.96 -11.49 -0.64
CA GLN A 297 -6.14 -12.30 -0.37
C GLN A 297 -6.00 -13.08 0.94
N ASP A 298 -4.96 -13.96 1.04
CA ASP A 298 -4.90 -14.90 2.16
C ASP A 298 -4.59 -14.18 3.49
N LEU A 299 -3.64 -13.22 3.49
CA LEU A 299 -3.26 -12.51 4.72
C LEU A 299 -4.21 -11.33 5.01
N LEU A 300 -4.34 -10.35 4.08
CA LEU A 300 -5.07 -9.10 4.39
C LEU A 300 -6.59 -9.30 4.36
N ARG A 301 -7.16 -9.95 3.33
CA ARG A 301 -8.60 -10.17 3.23
C ARG A 301 -9.10 -11.25 4.17
N ASP A 302 -8.51 -12.47 4.09
CA ASP A 302 -9.08 -13.63 4.74
C ASP A 302 -8.67 -13.74 6.22
N GLU A 303 -7.38 -13.50 6.54
CA GLU A 303 -6.91 -13.64 7.92
C GLU A 303 -7.21 -12.39 8.77
N TYR A 304 -6.91 -11.18 8.23
CA TYR A 304 -7.24 -9.93 8.93
C TYR A 304 -8.71 -9.53 8.78
N GLY A 305 -9.46 -10.13 7.84
CA GLY A 305 -10.86 -9.79 7.60
C GLY A 305 -11.09 -8.39 7.03
N PHE A 306 -10.06 -7.81 6.39
CA PHE A 306 -10.12 -6.44 5.91
C PHE A 306 -11.01 -6.30 4.68
N ASP A 307 -12.05 -5.49 4.77
CA ASP A 307 -13.06 -5.29 3.72
C ASP A 307 -12.96 -3.92 3.02
N GLY A 308 -12.09 -3.03 3.51
CA GLY A 308 -11.86 -1.70 2.94
C GLY A 308 -11.12 -1.73 1.59
N LEU A 309 -10.85 -0.54 1.05
CA LEU A 309 -10.20 -0.36 -0.24
C LEU A 309 -8.70 -0.70 -0.18
N ILE A 310 -8.20 -1.49 -1.13
CA ILE A 310 -6.79 -1.85 -1.26
C ILE A 310 -6.19 -1.23 -2.51
N PHE A 311 -5.21 -0.33 -2.31
CA PHE A 311 -4.34 0.18 -3.35
C PHE A 311 -3.06 -0.66 -3.45
N THR A 312 -2.48 -0.77 -4.65
CA THR A 312 -1.05 -1.09 -4.73
C THR A 312 -0.24 0.17 -4.45
N ASP A 313 0.99 0.03 -3.97
CA ASP A 313 1.99 1.06 -4.18
C ASP A 313 2.23 1.25 -5.68
N SER A 314 2.95 2.31 -6.08
CA SER A 314 3.04 2.66 -7.49
C SER A 314 3.72 1.57 -8.33
N LEU A 315 2.96 1.00 -9.27
CA LEU A 315 3.45 -0.01 -10.21
C LEU A 315 4.49 0.52 -11.22
N SER A 316 4.86 1.80 -11.12
CA SER A 316 5.98 2.40 -11.86
C SER A 316 7.30 2.41 -11.07
N MET A 317 7.34 1.87 -9.83
CA MET A 317 8.53 1.81 -8.99
C MET A 317 9.49 0.69 -9.39
N GLY A 318 10.79 0.86 -9.09
CA GLY A 318 11.84 -0.11 -9.39
C GLY A 318 11.63 -1.49 -8.76
N GLY A 319 10.97 -1.56 -7.61
CA GLY A 319 10.65 -2.80 -6.90
C GLY A 319 9.74 -3.77 -7.65
N VAL A 320 8.99 -3.29 -8.66
CA VAL A 320 8.00 -4.09 -9.39
C VAL A 320 8.17 -4.07 -10.90
N THR A 321 8.76 -3.04 -11.50
CA THR A 321 8.84 -2.89 -12.96
C THR A 321 9.61 -4.01 -13.68
N GLY A 322 10.47 -4.73 -12.97
CA GLY A 322 11.15 -5.93 -13.49
C GLY A 322 10.22 -7.14 -13.71
N GLN A 323 8.99 -7.12 -13.21
CA GLN A 323 8.03 -8.23 -13.31
C GLN A 323 7.20 -8.19 -14.62
N GLY A 324 7.23 -7.08 -15.36
CA GLY A 324 6.53 -6.98 -16.64
C GLY A 324 6.19 -5.55 -17.06
N PRO A 325 5.55 -5.40 -18.23
CA PRO A 325 5.07 -4.11 -18.69
C PRO A 325 3.87 -3.63 -17.85
N PRO A 326 3.58 -2.32 -17.85
CA PRO A 326 2.53 -1.73 -17.00
C PRO A 326 1.17 -2.43 -17.08
N GLU A 327 0.72 -2.79 -18.27
CA GLU A 327 -0.57 -3.46 -18.49
C GLU A 327 -0.64 -4.86 -17.88
N GLU A 328 0.50 -5.57 -17.78
CA GLU A 328 0.56 -6.87 -17.14
C GLU A 328 0.67 -6.73 -15.61
N LEU A 329 1.37 -5.70 -15.12
CA LEU A 329 1.46 -5.41 -13.67
C LEU A 329 0.08 -5.08 -13.08
N ALA A 330 -0.70 -4.22 -13.73
CA ALA A 330 -2.07 -3.94 -13.31
C ALA A 330 -2.94 -5.19 -13.31
N PHE A 331 -2.85 -6.01 -14.37
CA PHE A 331 -3.58 -7.27 -14.44
C PHE A 331 -3.21 -8.22 -13.29
N GLN A 332 -1.92 -8.37 -12.99
CA GLN A 332 -1.45 -9.25 -11.90
C GLN A 332 -1.91 -8.73 -10.52
N ALA A 333 -1.80 -7.43 -10.28
CA ALA A 333 -2.23 -6.80 -9.03
C ALA A 333 -3.73 -6.99 -8.77
N LEU A 334 -4.59 -6.66 -9.75
CA LEU A 334 -6.03 -6.84 -9.61
C LEU A 334 -6.39 -8.33 -9.46
N ARG A 335 -5.75 -9.23 -10.21
CA ARG A 335 -5.95 -10.68 -10.06
C ARG A 335 -5.52 -11.20 -8.69
N ALA A 336 -4.52 -10.58 -8.06
CA ALA A 336 -4.07 -10.92 -6.71
C ALA A 336 -5.01 -10.44 -5.60
N GLY A 337 -6.00 -9.57 -5.91
CA GLY A 337 -7.01 -9.10 -4.97
C GLY A 337 -6.93 -7.61 -4.63
N ALA A 338 -5.99 -6.84 -5.22
CA ALA A 338 -5.99 -5.39 -5.09
C ALA A 338 -7.24 -4.80 -5.76
N ASP A 339 -7.80 -3.73 -5.18
CA ASP A 339 -8.94 -3.03 -5.77
C ASP A 339 -8.47 -1.98 -6.78
N VAL A 340 -7.37 -1.29 -6.50
CA VAL A 340 -6.88 -0.18 -7.33
C VAL A 340 -5.40 -0.33 -7.64
N ALA A 341 -5.07 -0.39 -8.92
CA ALA A 341 -3.69 -0.37 -9.42
C ALA A 341 -3.22 1.08 -9.58
N LEU A 342 -2.22 1.50 -8.80
CA LEU A 342 -1.68 2.86 -8.79
C LEU A 342 -0.46 3.01 -9.68
N TYR A 343 -0.40 4.12 -10.41
CA TYR A 343 0.75 4.55 -11.21
C TYR A 343 1.12 6.01 -10.93
N ALA A 344 2.26 6.25 -10.33
CA ALA A 344 2.85 7.58 -10.18
C ALA A 344 3.45 8.12 -11.49
N THR A 345 3.66 7.24 -12.47
CA THR A 345 4.09 7.60 -13.83
C THR A 345 3.49 6.62 -14.83
N LEU A 346 2.55 7.07 -15.64
CA LEU A 346 1.93 6.30 -16.71
C LEU A 346 1.52 7.25 -17.85
N PRO A 347 2.37 7.45 -18.84
CA PRO A 347 2.11 8.41 -19.92
C PRO A 347 0.83 8.10 -20.71
N ASP A 348 0.53 6.81 -20.91
CA ASP A 348 -0.71 6.38 -21.59
C ASP A 348 -1.38 5.21 -20.84
N PRO A 349 -2.53 5.43 -20.16
CA PRO A 349 -3.32 4.38 -19.53
C PRO A 349 -4.10 3.50 -20.51
N GLY A 350 -4.21 3.88 -21.78
CA GLY A 350 -5.00 3.14 -22.79
C GLY A 350 -4.67 1.66 -22.88
N PRO A 351 -3.40 1.27 -23.08
CA PRO A 351 -2.97 -0.13 -23.13
C PRO A 351 -3.32 -0.93 -21.85
N VAL A 352 -3.18 -0.30 -20.67
CA VAL A 352 -3.56 -0.92 -19.38
C VAL A 352 -5.06 -1.21 -19.37
N LEU A 353 -5.89 -0.24 -19.69
CA LEU A 353 -7.36 -0.43 -19.77
C LEU A 353 -7.73 -1.51 -20.78
N ASP A 354 -7.14 -1.52 -21.96
CA ASP A 354 -7.44 -2.51 -23.01
C ASP A 354 -7.07 -3.92 -22.57
N ARG A 355 -5.95 -4.09 -21.86
CA ARG A 355 -5.51 -5.36 -21.27
C ARG A 355 -6.50 -5.84 -20.20
N LEU A 356 -6.95 -4.95 -19.31
CA LEU A 356 -7.89 -5.29 -18.24
C LEU A 356 -9.27 -5.63 -18.79
N VAL A 357 -9.78 -4.85 -19.77
CA VAL A 357 -11.04 -5.16 -20.47
C VAL A 357 -11.00 -6.52 -21.14
N LEU A 358 -9.89 -6.85 -21.82
CA LEU A 358 -9.70 -8.16 -22.43
C LEU A 358 -9.68 -9.28 -21.37
N ALA A 359 -9.01 -9.05 -20.24
CA ALA A 359 -8.93 -10.02 -19.14
C ALA A 359 -10.30 -10.28 -18.50
N LEU A 360 -11.09 -9.22 -18.29
CA LEU A 360 -12.45 -9.33 -17.76
C LEU A 360 -13.36 -10.09 -18.73
N ARG A 361 -13.35 -9.73 -20.02
CA ARG A 361 -14.20 -10.38 -21.04
C ARG A 361 -13.92 -11.87 -21.27
N ASN A 362 -12.67 -12.30 -21.07
CA ASN A 362 -12.27 -13.70 -21.26
C ASN A 362 -12.16 -14.50 -19.96
N GLY A 363 -12.64 -13.94 -18.83
CA GLY A 363 -12.69 -14.59 -17.52
C GLY A 363 -11.31 -14.79 -16.86
N ARG A 364 -10.28 -14.06 -17.29
CA ARG A 364 -8.95 -14.07 -16.62
C ARG A 364 -8.90 -13.15 -15.41
N LEU A 365 -9.76 -12.14 -15.33
CA LEU A 365 -10.17 -11.45 -14.13
C LEU A 365 -11.56 -11.96 -13.75
N ASP A 366 -11.74 -12.26 -12.48
CA ASP A 366 -13.02 -12.69 -11.94
C ASP A 366 -13.99 -11.50 -11.94
N ALA A 367 -15.19 -11.71 -12.51
CA ALA A 367 -16.16 -10.63 -12.69
C ALA A 367 -16.78 -10.18 -11.36
N ASP A 368 -16.91 -11.08 -10.38
CA ASP A 368 -17.48 -10.77 -9.06
C ASP A 368 -16.46 -10.01 -8.22
N GLN A 369 -15.19 -10.42 -8.29
CA GLN A 369 -14.09 -9.67 -7.66
C GLN A 369 -14.00 -8.25 -8.24
N VAL A 370 -14.02 -8.10 -9.57
CA VAL A 370 -13.99 -6.77 -10.23
C VAL A 370 -15.19 -5.92 -9.80
N ALA A 371 -16.40 -6.48 -9.81
CA ALA A 371 -17.61 -5.77 -9.40
C ALA A 371 -17.56 -5.36 -7.91
N THR A 372 -17.06 -6.23 -7.04
CA THR A 372 -16.85 -5.93 -5.61
C THR A 372 -15.85 -4.78 -5.44
N SER A 373 -14.73 -4.80 -6.15
CA SER A 373 -13.75 -3.70 -6.12
C SER A 373 -14.34 -2.39 -6.64
N VAL A 374 -15.18 -2.44 -7.69
CA VAL A 374 -15.92 -1.26 -8.18
C VAL A 374 -16.85 -0.71 -7.11
N VAL A 375 -17.62 -1.57 -6.41
CA VAL A 375 -18.48 -1.14 -5.30
C VAL A 375 -17.68 -0.43 -4.22
N ARG A 376 -16.52 -0.97 -3.78
CA ARG A 376 -15.65 -0.33 -2.79
C ARG A 376 -15.19 1.06 -3.23
N VAL A 377 -14.78 1.21 -4.48
CA VAL A 377 -14.38 2.53 -5.03
C VAL A 377 -15.55 3.50 -5.07
N LEU A 378 -16.74 3.03 -5.46
CA LEU A 378 -17.95 3.86 -5.53
C LEU A 378 -18.48 4.22 -4.14
N ASP A 379 -18.33 3.35 -3.15
CA ASP A 379 -18.68 3.65 -1.75
C ASP A 379 -17.88 4.85 -1.21
N VAL A 380 -16.58 4.88 -1.45
CA VAL A 380 -15.75 6.04 -1.07
C VAL A 380 -16.21 7.32 -1.76
N LYS A 381 -16.79 7.21 -2.98
CA LYS A 381 -17.37 8.36 -3.73
C LYS A 381 -18.77 8.73 -3.25
N GLY A 382 -19.41 7.91 -2.41
CA GLY A 382 -20.82 8.07 -2.05
C GLY A 382 -21.77 7.81 -3.22
N ILE A 383 -21.40 6.95 -4.19
CA ILE A 383 -22.15 6.66 -5.39
C ILE A 383 -22.70 5.22 -5.35
N ASP A 384 -24.00 5.08 -5.50
CA ASP A 384 -24.64 3.78 -5.66
C ASP A 384 -24.60 3.35 -7.14
N PRO A 385 -23.93 2.22 -7.48
CA PRO A 385 -23.84 1.73 -8.85
C PRO A 385 -25.21 1.41 -9.48
N CYS A 386 -26.25 1.16 -8.68
CA CYS A 386 -27.59 0.91 -9.20
C CYS A 386 -28.29 2.19 -9.70
N ASN A 387 -27.72 3.36 -9.47
CA ASN A 387 -28.25 4.65 -9.91
C ASN A 387 -27.43 5.29 -11.06
N LEU A 388 -26.49 4.53 -11.66
CA LEU A 388 -25.63 4.98 -12.78
C LEU A 388 -26.22 4.74 -14.17
#